data_9aad564596b56a05d3c296458069ee5f
#
_entry.id   9aad564596b56a05d3c296458069ee5f
#
_cell.length_a   1.000
_cell.length_b   1.000
_cell.length_c   1.000
_cell.angle_alpha   90.00
_cell.angle_beta   90.00
_cell.angle_gamma   90.00
#
_symmetry.space_group_name_H-M   'P 1'
#
loop_
_entity.id
_entity.type
_entity.pdbx_description
1 polymer ?
#
loop_
_entity_poly.entity_id
_entity_poly.type
_entity_poly.pdbx_seq_one_letter_code
_entity_poly.pdbx_strand_id
1 'polypeptide(L)'
;DVEGKRVDRSLSRIAKNMLAGEKFFFQEIIAKRGPGYVLFAHALPGGIVPVELDGSYSLRVQKDGFLAATQNIKIDTKMQNLSKGLFSGEGFFIVNISGKGTVFLSSYGAIHAVDIPEGEEMVIDNGHLVAWPEYMPYEIKKASSGWFSSMTSGEGLVCRFKGPGRVLI
;
A
#
# COMPACT_ATOMS: atom_id res chain seq x y z
N ASP A 1 18.26 -15.48 -19.69
CA ASP A 1 18.53 -14.14 -19.22
C ASP A 1 17.22 -13.40 -18.96
N VAL A 2 17.08 -12.91 -17.76
CA VAL A 2 15.99 -12.01 -17.35
C VAL A 2 16.57 -10.61 -17.33
N GLU A 3 16.04 -9.70 -18.13
CA GLU A 3 16.48 -8.32 -18.14
C GLU A 3 15.49 -7.47 -17.32
N GLY A 4 16.00 -6.87 -16.27
CA GLY A 4 15.24 -5.88 -15.50
C GLY A 4 15.26 -4.53 -16.19
N LYS A 5 14.09 -4.03 -16.59
CA LYS A 5 13.97 -2.68 -17.13
C LYS A 5 13.42 -1.76 -16.03
N ARG A 6 14.21 -0.77 -15.66
CA ARG A 6 13.70 0.31 -14.79
C ARG A 6 12.71 1.14 -15.59
N VAL A 7 11.44 1.15 -15.19
CA VAL A 7 10.41 1.98 -15.82
C VAL A 7 10.60 3.41 -15.34
N ASP A 8 11.19 4.21 -16.20
CA ASP A 8 11.37 5.65 -15.96
C ASP A 8 10.08 6.37 -16.36
N ARG A 9 9.27 6.74 -15.38
CA ARG A 9 8.08 7.56 -15.63
C ARG A 9 8.49 9.03 -15.64
N SER A 10 8.14 9.70 -16.70
CA SER A 10 8.44 11.08 -17.08
C SER A 10 9.18 11.96 -16.04
N LEU A 11 10.22 12.67 -16.47
CA LEU A 11 11.06 13.55 -15.63
C LEU A 11 10.27 14.49 -14.69
N SER A 12 9.06 14.92 -15.07
CA SER A 12 8.19 15.75 -14.25
C SER A 12 7.58 15.00 -13.04
N ARG A 13 7.35 13.69 -13.14
CA ARG A 13 6.91 12.84 -12.00
C ARG A 13 8.07 12.50 -11.10
N ILE A 14 9.25 12.26 -11.67
CA ILE A 14 10.47 12.01 -10.89
C ILE A 14 10.82 13.24 -10.06
N ALA A 15 10.74 14.44 -10.62
CA ALA A 15 11.01 15.67 -9.89
C ALA A 15 10.02 15.90 -8.73
N LYS A 16 8.72 15.60 -8.92
CA LYS A 16 7.72 15.69 -7.84
C LYS A 16 7.97 14.66 -6.71
N ASN A 17 8.37 13.45 -7.07
CA ASN A 17 8.69 12.42 -6.09
C ASN A 17 10.01 12.72 -5.35
N MET A 18 10.98 13.35 -6.03
CA MET A 18 12.23 13.80 -5.39
C MET A 18 12.00 14.94 -4.39
N LEU A 19 11.07 15.85 -4.66
CA LEU A 19 10.70 16.93 -3.74
C LEU A 19 9.95 16.42 -2.50
N ALA A 20 9.32 15.25 -2.60
CA ALA A 20 8.65 14.58 -1.48
C ALA A 20 9.59 13.68 -0.65
N GLY A 21 10.87 13.60 -0.99
CA GLY A 21 11.87 12.81 -0.25
C GLY A 21 11.81 11.30 -0.49
N GLU A 22 10.86 10.79 -1.25
CA GLU A 22 10.70 9.36 -1.47
C GLU A 22 10.77 8.99 -2.96
N LYS A 23 11.67 8.06 -3.27
CA LYS A 23 11.85 7.52 -4.62
C LYS A 23 11.13 6.18 -4.72
N PHE A 24 10.00 6.16 -5.40
CA PHE A 24 9.36 4.90 -5.79
C PHE A 24 9.95 4.43 -7.12
N PHE A 25 10.67 3.33 -7.08
CA PHE A 25 11.21 2.69 -8.27
C PHE A 25 10.47 1.36 -8.49
N PHE A 26 9.86 1.23 -9.66
CA PHE A 26 9.33 -0.05 -10.11
C PHE A 26 10.27 -0.62 -11.16
N GLN A 27 10.50 -1.93 -11.07
CA GLN A 27 11.26 -2.67 -12.04
C GLN A 27 10.31 -3.58 -12.82
N GLU A 28 10.33 -3.47 -14.14
CA GLU A 28 9.65 -4.41 -15.02
C GLU A 28 10.60 -5.57 -15.35
N ILE A 29 10.11 -6.80 -15.17
CA ILE A 29 10.88 -8.02 -15.43
C ILE A 29 10.25 -8.74 -16.61
N ILE A 30 11.04 -8.96 -17.66
CA ILE A 30 10.58 -9.53 -18.93
C ILE A 30 11.44 -10.74 -19.28
N ALA A 31 10.79 -11.89 -19.54
CA ALA A 31 11.47 -13.07 -20.08
C ALA A 31 11.59 -12.92 -21.61
N LYS A 32 12.80 -12.63 -22.12
CA LYS A 32 13.04 -12.39 -23.55
C LYS A 32 13.39 -13.62 -24.38
N ARG A 33 13.92 -14.66 -23.76
CA ARG A 33 14.49 -15.84 -24.42
C ARG A 33 13.77 -17.15 -24.11
N GLY A 34 12.46 -17.08 -23.87
CA GLY A 34 11.63 -18.22 -23.52
C GLY A 34 11.15 -18.17 -22.07
N PRO A 35 10.45 -19.22 -21.61
CA PRO A 35 9.89 -19.27 -20.27
C PRO A 35 10.98 -19.11 -19.19
N GLY A 36 10.68 -18.36 -18.15
CA GLY A 36 11.55 -18.16 -17.00
C GLY A 36 10.74 -18.04 -15.72
N TYR A 37 11.42 -18.03 -14.59
CA TYR A 37 10.82 -17.80 -13.30
C TYR A 37 11.62 -16.75 -12.51
N VAL A 38 10.93 -16.06 -11.63
CA VAL A 38 11.52 -15.07 -10.73
C VAL A 38 11.04 -15.36 -9.33
N LEU A 39 11.94 -15.32 -8.37
CA LEU A 39 11.62 -15.43 -6.96
C LEU A 39 11.56 -14.02 -6.36
N PHE A 40 10.42 -13.69 -5.74
CA PHE A 40 10.23 -12.48 -4.97
C PHE A 40 10.16 -12.80 -3.49
N ALA A 41 10.73 -11.95 -2.67
CA ALA A 41 10.66 -12.05 -1.23
C ALA A 41 10.51 -10.65 -0.62
N HIS A 42 9.81 -10.55 0.50
CA HIS A 42 9.83 -9.35 1.32
C HIS A 42 11.19 -9.21 2.02
N ALA A 43 11.61 -7.98 2.29
CA ALA A 43 12.90 -7.73 2.95
C ALA A 43 12.95 -8.25 4.40
N LEU A 44 11.80 -8.30 5.07
CA LEU A 44 11.64 -8.84 6.42
C LEU A 44 10.82 -10.14 6.38
N PRO A 45 10.98 -11.03 7.37
CA PRO A 45 10.18 -12.25 7.46
C PRO A 45 8.69 -11.94 7.54
N GLY A 46 7.88 -12.53 6.66
CA GLY A 46 6.46 -12.24 6.65
C GLY A 46 5.65 -12.99 5.62
N GLY A 47 4.37 -12.68 5.58
CA GLY A 47 3.41 -13.27 4.66
C GLY A 47 3.44 -12.63 3.29
N ILE A 48 3.08 -13.42 2.27
CA ILE A 48 2.80 -12.95 0.91
C ILE A 48 1.43 -13.48 0.51
N VAL A 49 0.54 -12.59 0.08
CA VAL A 49 -0.79 -12.96 -0.40
C VAL A 49 -1.04 -12.44 -1.81
N PRO A 50 -1.58 -13.26 -2.71
CA PRO A 50 -2.08 -12.80 -4.00
C PRO A 50 -3.48 -12.19 -3.82
N VAL A 51 -3.72 -11.05 -4.50
CA VAL A 51 -5.03 -10.42 -4.61
C VAL A 51 -5.37 -10.28 -6.09
N GLU A 52 -6.50 -10.86 -6.49
CA GLU A 52 -6.98 -10.76 -7.87
C GLU A 52 -7.83 -9.49 -8.03
N LEU A 53 -7.45 -8.66 -8.99
CA LEU A 53 -8.24 -7.52 -9.44
C LEU A 53 -8.89 -7.87 -10.77
N ASP A 54 -10.20 -7.74 -10.84
CA ASP A 54 -10.99 -7.96 -12.06
C ASP A 54 -11.24 -6.68 -12.89
N GLY A 55 -10.79 -5.55 -12.35
CA GLY A 55 -10.98 -4.23 -12.94
C GLY A 55 -12.21 -3.47 -12.43
N SER A 56 -13.04 -4.08 -11.59
CA SER A 56 -14.25 -3.44 -11.04
C SER A 56 -13.94 -2.42 -9.92
N TYR A 57 -12.82 -2.57 -9.24
CA TYR A 57 -12.36 -1.68 -8.19
C TYR A 57 -10.84 -1.52 -8.21
N SER A 58 -10.37 -0.51 -7.49
CA SER A 58 -8.95 -0.26 -7.23
C SER A 58 -8.61 -0.60 -5.78
N LEU A 59 -7.35 -0.92 -5.54
CA LEU A 59 -6.82 -1.25 -4.22
C LEU A 59 -5.90 -0.12 -3.76
N ARG A 60 -6.07 0.34 -2.53
CA ARG A 60 -5.10 1.17 -1.84
C ARG A 60 -4.17 0.28 -1.05
N VAL A 61 -2.89 0.47 -1.22
CA VAL A 61 -1.85 -0.35 -0.59
C VAL A 61 -0.89 0.58 0.12
N GLN A 62 -0.57 0.29 1.37
CA GLN A 62 0.52 0.97 2.05
C GLN A 62 1.82 0.69 1.29
N LYS A 63 2.72 1.66 1.26
CA LYS A 63 3.95 1.64 0.47
C LYS A 63 4.71 0.32 0.55
N ASP A 64 4.92 -0.16 1.77
CA ASP A 64 5.72 -1.35 2.02
C ASP A 64 4.93 -2.66 1.83
N GLY A 65 3.62 -2.57 1.62
CA GLY A 65 2.74 -3.70 1.36
C GLY A 65 2.76 -4.20 -0.09
N PHE A 66 3.30 -3.44 -1.05
CA PHE A 66 3.37 -3.86 -2.44
C PHE A 66 4.65 -4.64 -2.74
N LEU A 67 4.52 -5.87 -3.23
CA LEU A 67 5.66 -6.70 -3.62
C LEU A 67 5.83 -6.79 -5.13
N ALA A 68 4.80 -7.21 -5.84
CA ALA A 68 4.83 -7.41 -7.29
C ALA A 68 3.42 -7.37 -7.89
N ALA A 69 3.33 -7.23 -9.21
CA ALA A 69 2.06 -7.35 -9.93
C ALA A 69 2.28 -7.83 -11.36
N THR A 70 1.22 -8.41 -11.94
CA THR A 70 1.20 -8.79 -13.36
C THR A 70 1.09 -7.58 -14.28
N GLN A 71 1.41 -7.75 -15.56
CA GLN A 71 1.61 -6.69 -16.54
C GLN A 71 0.44 -5.70 -16.70
N ASN A 72 -0.81 -6.16 -16.57
CA ASN A 72 -2.00 -5.32 -16.79
C ASN A 72 -2.42 -4.50 -15.56
N ILE A 73 -1.65 -4.56 -14.51
CA ILE A 73 -1.84 -3.76 -13.30
C ILE A 73 -1.19 -2.39 -13.48
N LYS A 74 -1.95 -1.36 -13.14
CA LYS A 74 -1.48 0.04 -13.15
C LYS A 74 -1.24 0.48 -11.71
N ILE A 75 -0.09 1.08 -11.46
CA ILE A 75 0.31 1.57 -10.16
C ILE A 75 0.40 3.09 -10.23
N ASP A 76 -0.40 3.78 -9.42
CA ASP A 76 -0.36 5.23 -9.31
C ASP A 76 0.13 5.63 -7.90
N THR A 77 1.27 6.28 -7.86
CA THR A 77 1.91 6.77 -6.64
C THR A 77 1.51 8.21 -6.33
N LYS A 78 0.24 8.56 -6.48
CA LYS A 78 -0.22 9.86 -6.02
C LYS A 78 -0.12 9.91 -4.51
N MET A 79 0.78 10.76 -4.02
CA MET A 79 0.69 11.19 -2.62
C MET A 79 -0.73 11.71 -2.39
N GLN A 80 -1.50 11.05 -1.57
CA GLN A 80 -2.66 11.71 -0.98
C GLN A 80 -2.07 12.83 -0.13
N ASN A 81 -2.33 14.07 -0.52
CA ASN A 81 -2.00 15.27 0.27
C ASN A 81 -2.86 15.23 1.54
N LEU A 82 -2.43 14.42 2.47
CA LEU A 82 -2.90 14.50 3.84
C LEU A 82 -2.49 15.88 4.33
N SER A 83 -3.47 16.65 4.73
CA SER A 83 -3.37 18.06 5.08
C SER A 83 -2.03 18.43 5.70
N LYS A 84 -1.36 19.41 5.11
CA LYS A 84 0.00 19.90 5.39
C LYS A 84 0.29 20.34 6.85
N GLY A 85 -0.38 19.85 7.83
CA GLY A 85 -0.21 20.22 9.24
C GLY A 85 -0.20 19.05 10.21
N LEU A 86 -0.53 17.83 9.78
CA LEU A 86 -0.66 16.69 10.68
C LEU A 86 0.58 15.80 10.74
N PHE A 87 1.55 15.97 9.83
CA PHE A 87 2.66 15.05 9.66
C PHE A 87 4.00 15.79 9.65
N SER A 88 4.60 15.91 10.80
CA SER A 88 6.03 16.22 10.96
C SER A 88 6.74 14.89 11.23
N GLY A 89 7.02 14.10 10.20
CA GLY A 89 7.65 12.80 10.41
C GLY A 89 7.45 11.87 9.21
N GLU A 90 7.59 10.61 9.39
CA GLU A 90 7.45 9.58 8.36
C GLU A 90 6.03 9.57 7.78
N GLY A 91 5.88 9.97 6.52
CA GLY A 91 4.60 10.16 5.87
C GLY A 91 3.85 8.83 5.65
N PHE A 92 2.53 8.90 5.74
CA PHE A 92 1.65 7.80 5.34
C PHE A 92 1.56 7.76 3.81
N PHE A 93 2.24 6.83 3.20
CA PHE A 93 2.30 6.70 1.75
C PHE A 93 1.40 5.59 1.25
N ILE A 94 0.46 5.95 0.40
CA ILE A 94 -0.47 5.03 -0.23
C ILE A 94 -0.19 4.95 -1.72
N VAL A 95 -0.14 3.73 -2.22
CA VAL A 95 -0.08 3.41 -3.64
C VAL A 95 -1.46 2.98 -4.09
N ASN A 96 -1.96 3.57 -5.17
CA ASN A 96 -3.24 3.19 -5.75
C ASN A 96 -3.00 2.20 -6.90
N ILE A 97 -3.61 1.02 -6.80
CA ILE A 97 -3.40 -0.09 -7.71
C ILE A 97 -4.73 -0.40 -8.41
N SER A 98 -4.73 -0.41 -9.74
CA SER A 98 -5.90 -0.64 -10.56
C SER A 98 -5.58 -1.53 -11.76
N GLY A 99 -6.61 -2.01 -12.45
CA GLY A 99 -6.48 -2.84 -13.64
C GLY A 99 -6.99 -4.25 -13.42
N LYS A 100 -6.60 -5.19 -14.29
CA LYS A 100 -7.03 -6.59 -14.22
C LYS A 100 -5.83 -7.50 -14.18
N GLY A 101 -5.72 -8.29 -13.11
CA GLY A 101 -4.60 -9.20 -12.89
C GLY A 101 -4.35 -9.45 -11.42
N THR A 102 -3.21 -10.06 -11.12
CA THR A 102 -2.80 -10.43 -9.78
C THR A 102 -1.85 -9.38 -9.19
N VAL A 103 -2.11 -8.97 -7.97
CA VAL A 103 -1.22 -8.15 -7.14
C VAL A 103 -0.72 -9.01 -6.00
N PHE A 104 0.58 -9.06 -5.78
CA PHE A 104 1.19 -9.73 -4.65
C PHE A 104 1.48 -8.69 -3.57
N LEU A 105 0.84 -8.87 -2.42
CA LEU A 105 1.05 -8.05 -1.23
C LEU A 105 1.92 -8.79 -0.23
N SER A 106 2.71 -8.06 0.53
CA SER A 106 3.57 -8.61 1.57
C SER A 106 3.54 -7.75 2.83
N SER A 107 3.85 -8.35 3.97
CA SER A 107 3.97 -7.64 5.24
C SER A 107 5.08 -8.25 6.09
N TYR A 108 5.52 -7.51 7.08
CA TYR A 108 6.24 -8.08 8.22
C TYR A 108 5.26 -8.86 9.09
N GLY A 109 5.50 -10.14 9.31
CA GLY A 109 4.56 -11.01 10.00
C GLY A 109 3.46 -11.58 9.08
N ALA A 110 2.40 -12.07 9.66
CA ALA A 110 1.26 -12.63 8.94
C ALA A 110 0.33 -11.52 8.44
N ILE A 111 -0.28 -11.74 7.26
CA ILE A 111 -1.36 -10.88 6.78
C ILE A 111 -2.69 -11.42 7.25
N HIS A 112 -3.46 -10.60 7.92
CA HIS A 112 -4.80 -10.93 8.41
C HIS A 112 -5.86 -10.09 7.70
N ALA A 113 -6.97 -10.73 7.31
CA ALA A 113 -8.10 -10.06 6.68
C ALA A 113 -9.16 -9.71 7.73
N VAL A 114 -9.54 -8.43 7.81
CA VAL A 114 -10.57 -7.92 8.69
C VAL A 114 -11.76 -7.48 7.85
N ASP A 115 -12.89 -8.16 8.00
CA ASP A 115 -14.15 -7.77 7.36
C ASP A 115 -14.88 -6.77 8.26
N ILE A 116 -15.22 -5.61 7.72
CA ILE A 116 -16.00 -4.57 8.41
C ILE A 116 -17.39 -4.55 7.78
N PRO A 117 -18.44 -4.95 8.52
CA PRO A 117 -19.81 -4.97 8.02
C PRO A 117 -20.36 -3.59 7.66
N GLU A 118 -21.44 -3.55 6.89
CA GLU A 118 -22.15 -2.31 6.60
C GLU A 118 -22.67 -1.65 7.88
N GLY A 119 -22.47 -0.35 7.99
CA GLY A 119 -22.85 0.44 9.16
C GLY A 119 -21.89 0.35 10.35
N GLU A 120 -20.87 -0.48 10.27
CA GLU A 120 -19.85 -0.58 11.31
C GLU A 120 -18.60 0.25 10.98
N GLU A 121 -17.89 0.63 12.02
CA GLU A 121 -16.62 1.33 11.94
C GLU A 121 -15.53 0.56 12.69
N MET A 122 -14.32 0.63 12.17
CA MET A 122 -13.14 0.06 12.84
C MET A 122 -11.97 1.03 12.79
N VAL A 123 -11.26 1.13 13.91
CA VAL A 123 -10.02 1.92 14.02
C VAL A 123 -8.84 0.97 13.99
N ILE A 124 -7.94 1.19 13.07
CA ILE A 124 -6.74 0.37 12.84
C ILE A 124 -5.52 1.28 12.91
N ASP A 125 -4.50 0.84 13.64
CA ASP A 125 -3.21 1.52 13.67
C ASP A 125 -2.56 1.51 12.29
N ASN A 126 -2.04 2.65 11.88
CA ASN A 126 -1.41 2.83 10.58
C ASN A 126 -0.26 1.84 10.33
N GLY A 127 0.51 1.51 11.36
CA GLY A 127 1.64 0.59 11.26
C GLY A 127 1.25 -0.85 10.91
N HIS A 128 -0.03 -1.20 11.04
CA HIS A 128 -0.54 -2.54 10.71
C HIS A 128 -1.26 -2.62 9.37
N LEU A 129 -1.48 -1.49 8.70
CA LEU A 129 -2.21 -1.48 7.44
C LEU A 129 -1.37 -2.04 6.30
N VAL A 130 -1.96 -2.95 5.52
CA VAL A 130 -1.38 -3.48 4.28
C VAL A 130 -2.15 -2.97 3.07
N ALA A 131 -3.45 -3.24 2.99
CA ALA A 131 -4.27 -2.84 1.84
C ALA A 131 -5.76 -2.80 2.14
N TRP A 132 -6.52 -1.99 1.36
CA TRP A 132 -7.98 -1.93 1.38
C TRP A 132 -8.56 -1.44 0.05
N PRO A 133 -9.82 -1.74 -0.28
CA PRO A 133 -10.46 -1.26 -1.49
C PRO A 133 -10.58 0.27 -1.53
N GLU A 134 -10.41 0.88 -2.69
CA GLU A 134 -10.51 2.33 -2.87
C GLU A 134 -11.90 2.89 -2.52
N TYR A 135 -12.95 2.12 -2.78
CA TYR A 135 -14.33 2.53 -2.49
C TYR A 135 -14.62 2.62 -0.98
N MET A 136 -13.77 2.03 -0.15
CA MET A 136 -13.98 2.01 1.30
C MET A 136 -13.62 3.37 1.91
N PRO A 137 -14.57 4.08 2.57
CA PRO A 137 -14.29 5.34 3.22
C PRO A 137 -13.35 5.15 4.41
N TYR A 138 -12.40 6.05 4.56
CA TYR A 138 -11.52 6.08 5.72
C TYR A 138 -11.11 7.50 6.09
N GLU A 139 -10.77 7.69 7.37
CA GLU A 139 -10.23 8.93 7.92
C GLU A 139 -8.95 8.65 8.69
N ILE A 140 -7.95 9.51 8.52
CA ILE A 140 -6.71 9.41 9.28
C ILE A 140 -6.76 10.42 10.43
N LYS A 141 -6.46 9.96 11.64
CA LYS A 141 -6.44 10.77 12.86
C LYS A 141 -5.15 10.50 13.65
N LYS A 142 -4.73 11.48 14.42
CA LYS A 142 -3.74 11.23 15.49
C LYS A 142 -4.42 10.42 16.59
N ALA A 143 -3.73 9.40 17.09
CA ALA A 143 -4.18 8.70 18.28
C ALA A 143 -4.26 9.71 19.43
N SER A 144 -5.46 9.98 19.95
CA SER A 144 -5.61 10.89 21.07
C SER A 144 -5.09 10.24 22.35
N SER A 145 -4.40 11.01 23.18
CA SER A 145 -3.78 10.58 24.44
C SER A 145 -4.75 9.97 25.48
N GLY A 146 -6.05 9.97 25.23
CA GLY A 146 -7.05 9.48 26.15
C GLY A 146 -7.44 8.01 26.00
N TRP A 147 -7.16 7.39 24.86
CA TRP A 147 -7.56 5.98 24.60
C TRP A 147 -6.38 5.01 24.49
N PHE A 148 -5.18 5.55 24.32
CA PHE A 148 -3.94 4.78 24.19
C PHE A 148 -2.83 5.27 25.14
N SER A 149 -3.16 5.76 26.31
CA SER A 149 -2.19 6.22 27.30
C SER A 149 -1.24 5.13 27.80
N SER A 150 -1.44 3.89 27.40
CA SER A 150 -0.55 2.76 27.75
C SER A 150 0.37 2.31 26.60
N MET A 151 0.22 2.83 25.40
CA MET A 151 1.13 2.54 24.28
C MET A 151 2.00 3.75 23.98
N THR A 152 3.05 3.85 24.75
CA THR A 152 4.33 4.55 24.48
C THR A 152 4.30 5.79 23.59
N SER A 153 4.60 6.91 24.19
CA SER A 153 5.35 8.05 23.65
C SER A 153 5.26 8.25 22.12
N GLY A 154 4.30 8.98 21.63
CA GLY A 154 4.49 9.62 20.35
C GLY A 154 3.34 9.38 19.38
N GLU A 155 3.24 10.06 18.54
CA GLU A 155 2.57 10.47 17.33
C GLU A 155 1.95 9.33 16.48
N GLY A 156 1.34 8.32 17.09
CA GLY A 156 0.64 7.22 16.39
C GLY A 156 -0.49 7.76 15.52
N LEU A 157 -0.49 7.34 14.26
CA LEU A 157 -1.60 7.59 13.34
C LEU A 157 -2.52 6.39 13.34
N VAL A 158 -3.82 6.64 13.35
CA VAL A 158 -4.84 5.62 13.23
C VAL A 158 -5.73 5.93 12.03
N CYS A 159 -6.18 4.89 11.36
CA CYS A 159 -7.15 4.96 10.29
C CYS A 159 -8.49 4.44 10.77
N ARG A 160 -9.54 5.26 10.67
CA ARG A 160 -10.92 4.85 10.92
C ARG A 160 -11.56 4.48 9.60
N PHE A 161 -11.93 3.24 9.46
CA PHE A 161 -12.64 2.70 8.29
C PHE A 161 -14.12 2.59 8.56
N LYS A 162 -14.93 2.76 7.50
CA LYS A 162 -16.37 2.50 7.49
C LYS A 162 -16.68 1.36 6.53
N GLY A 163 -17.41 0.35 7.00
CA GLY A 163 -17.88 -0.75 6.17
C GLY A 163 -19.00 -0.33 5.18
N PRO A 164 -19.31 -1.19 4.22
CA PRO A 164 -18.80 -2.54 4.11
C PRO A 164 -17.45 -2.62 3.39
N GLY A 165 -16.62 -3.58 3.79
CA GLY A 165 -15.36 -3.86 3.08
C GLY A 165 -14.39 -4.71 3.88
N ARG A 166 -13.30 -5.09 3.21
CA ARG A 166 -12.22 -5.89 3.79
C ARG A 166 -10.93 -5.10 3.83
N VAL A 167 -10.31 -5.04 5.00
CA VAL A 167 -9.00 -4.44 5.21
C VAL A 167 -7.99 -5.56 5.49
N LEU A 168 -6.83 -5.51 4.84
CA LEU A 168 -5.70 -6.39 5.12
C LEU A 168 -4.74 -5.67 6.08
N ILE A 169 -4.40 -6.35 7.16
CA ILE A 169 -3.49 -5.88 8.21
C ILE A 169 -2.38 -6.88 8.48
#